data_21af7eb4454e43c56c437777199391e6
#
_entry.id   21af7eb4454e43c56c437777199391e6
#
_cell.length_a   1.000
_cell.length_b   1.000
_cell.length_c   1.000
_cell.angle_alpha   90.00
_cell.angle_beta   90.00
_cell.angle_gamma   90.00
#
_symmetry.space_group_name_H-M   'P 1'
#
loop_
_entity.id
_entity.type
_entity.pdbx_description
1 polymer ?
#
loop_
_entity_poly.entity_id
_entity_poly.type
_entity_poly.pdbx_seq_one_letter_code
_entity_poly.pdbx_strand_id
1 'polypeptide(L)'
;VYKLNMGGMTAFNNPIGNWSNAYNMLNYVNSFLENGLTDQVQYNRTDPEVDKQIKLRLEGESYFLRAWWHFELLKMYGGKAKNGKALGIPLADHFISQDEAAQNGEFLRPTYQATVDFIVNDLDNAIELLPNVYQGDDLEFGNTQIGRATKAAAAVLKSRALLYSASPAMQDDDVTKITGMGQFEILNPTVYQAKWEAV
;
A
#
# COMPACT_ATOMS: atom_id res chain seq x y z
N VAL A 1 -23.08 12.68 1.96
CA VAL A 1 -23.96 12.49 0.79
C VAL A 1 -24.41 13.83 0.21
N TYR A 2 -24.96 14.77 1.02
CA TYR A 2 -25.45 16.07 0.54
C TYR A 2 -24.38 16.88 -0.24
N LYS A 3 -23.15 17.01 0.30
CA LYS A 3 -22.05 17.73 -0.37
C LYS A 3 -21.65 17.14 -1.71
N LEU A 4 -21.72 15.80 -1.85
CA LEU A 4 -21.43 15.09 -3.11
C LEU A 4 -22.47 15.42 -4.17
N ASN A 5 -23.74 15.38 -3.82
CA ASN A 5 -24.86 15.60 -4.76
C ASN A 5 -24.98 17.07 -5.22
N MET A 6 -24.46 18.02 -4.45
CA MET A 6 -24.51 19.46 -4.76
C MET A 6 -23.28 19.99 -5.48
N GLY A 7 -22.40 19.11 -5.99
CA GLY A 7 -21.17 19.54 -6.67
C GLY A 7 -20.14 20.21 -5.78
N GLY A 8 -20.24 20.03 -4.46
CA GLY A 8 -19.37 20.65 -3.46
C GLY A 8 -18.00 19.98 -3.30
N MET A 9 -17.66 19.00 -4.16
CA MET A 9 -16.32 18.40 -4.18
C MET A 9 -15.34 19.29 -4.93
N THR A 10 -14.28 19.68 -4.25
CA THR A 10 -13.14 20.39 -4.82
C THR A 10 -11.84 19.75 -4.34
N ALA A 11 -10.71 20.14 -4.93
CA ALA A 11 -9.38 19.71 -4.46
C ALA A 11 -9.15 20.08 -2.97
N PHE A 12 -9.76 21.17 -2.49
CA PHE A 12 -9.65 21.63 -1.10
C PHE A 12 -10.77 21.09 -0.18
N ASN A 13 -11.86 20.60 -0.73
CA ASN A 13 -13.00 20.08 0.02
C ASN A 13 -13.39 18.71 -0.55
N ASN A 14 -12.56 17.71 -0.24
CA ASN A 14 -12.79 16.31 -0.61
C ASN A 14 -13.31 15.55 0.62
N PRO A 15 -14.62 15.30 0.75
CA PRO A 15 -15.21 14.64 1.91
C PRO A 15 -14.88 13.15 2.01
N ILE A 16 -14.33 12.56 0.95
CA ILE A 16 -13.85 11.17 0.92
C ILE A 16 -12.31 11.07 0.94
N GLY A 17 -11.63 12.22 0.95
CA GLY A 17 -10.18 12.29 1.02
C GLY A 17 -9.66 11.79 2.37
N ASN A 18 -8.63 10.97 2.33
CA ASN A 18 -8.03 10.36 3.52
C ASN A 18 -6.51 10.60 3.61
N TRP A 19 -6.02 11.65 2.95
CA TRP A 19 -4.57 11.92 2.82
C TRP A 19 -3.86 11.99 4.17
N SER A 20 -4.25 12.93 5.02
CA SER A 20 -3.57 13.16 6.29
C SER A 20 -3.67 11.96 7.23
N ASN A 21 -4.84 11.31 7.30
CA ASN A 21 -5.01 10.14 8.13
C ASN A 21 -4.15 8.96 7.62
N ALA A 22 -4.10 8.75 6.31
CA ALA A 22 -3.31 7.66 5.72
C ALA A 22 -1.81 7.83 6.01
N TYR A 23 -1.26 9.04 5.83
CA TYR A 23 0.14 9.30 6.16
C TYR A 23 0.45 9.22 7.65
N ASN A 24 -0.49 9.60 8.53
CA ASN A 24 -0.36 9.36 9.96
C ASN A 24 -0.30 7.85 10.28
N MET A 25 -1.17 7.05 9.65
CA MET A 25 -1.15 5.59 9.83
C MET A 25 0.15 4.97 9.31
N LEU A 26 0.63 5.41 8.14
CA LEU A 26 1.92 4.99 7.60
C LEU A 26 3.08 5.31 8.55
N ASN A 27 3.06 6.50 9.15
CA ASN A 27 4.07 6.89 10.13
C ASN A 27 4.04 6.02 11.40
N TYR A 28 2.85 5.64 11.89
CA TYR A 28 2.72 4.69 13.00
C TYR A 28 3.22 3.30 12.64
N VAL A 29 2.90 2.80 11.44
CA VAL A 29 3.39 1.50 10.97
C VAL A 29 4.92 1.50 10.86
N ASN A 30 5.51 2.54 10.28
CA ASN A 30 6.96 2.67 10.17
C ASN A 30 7.63 2.79 11.54
N SER A 31 7.07 3.59 12.45
CA SER A 31 7.56 3.66 13.83
C SER A 31 7.54 2.29 14.52
N PHE A 32 6.51 1.48 14.26
CA PHE A 32 6.44 0.12 14.78
C PHE A 32 7.50 -0.79 14.17
N LEU A 33 7.69 -0.77 12.85
CA LEU A 33 8.73 -1.56 12.16
C LEU A 33 10.13 -1.24 12.68
N GLU A 34 10.42 0.02 12.98
CA GLU A 34 11.73 0.45 13.50
C GLU A 34 11.94 0.13 14.99
N ASN A 35 10.90 0.24 15.80
CA ASN A 35 11.03 0.22 17.25
C ASN A 35 10.34 -0.96 17.95
N GLY A 36 9.28 -1.50 17.35
CA GLY A 36 8.45 -2.54 17.96
C GLY A 36 9.01 -3.96 17.85
N LEU A 37 9.97 -4.18 16.94
CA LEU A 37 10.50 -5.52 16.65
C LEU A 37 11.90 -5.76 17.22
N THR A 38 12.41 -4.83 17.99
CA THR A 38 13.75 -4.90 18.59
C THR A 38 13.84 -6.00 19.67
N ASP A 39 15.05 -6.41 20.00
CA ASP A 39 15.30 -7.41 21.06
C ASP A 39 14.88 -6.93 22.45
N GLN A 40 14.78 -5.63 22.66
CA GLN A 40 14.35 -5.02 23.92
C GLN A 40 12.82 -5.13 24.15
N VAL A 41 12.06 -5.33 23.08
CA VAL A 41 10.59 -5.50 23.14
C VAL A 41 10.26 -6.99 23.24
N GLN A 42 9.46 -7.37 24.21
CA GLN A 42 9.01 -8.74 24.41
C GLN A 42 7.47 -8.80 24.47
N TYR A 43 6.87 -9.56 23.58
CA TYR A 43 5.43 -9.83 23.52
C TYR A 43 5.05 -11.08 24.32
N ASN A 44 5.97 -12.06 24.39
CA ASN A 44 5.86 -13.20 25.26
C ASN A 44 7.15 -13.34 26.12
N ARG A 45 7.01 -13.16 27.43
CA ARG A 45 8.14 -13.21 28.37
C ARG A 45 8.48 -14.62 28.87
N THR A 46 7.60 -15.58 28.63
CA THR A 46 7.72 -16.96 29.15
C THR A 46 8.31 -17.91 28.13
N ASP A 47 8.05 -17.66 26.83
CA ASP A 47 8.50 -18.51 25.73
C ASP A 47 9.16 -17.65 24.63
N PRO A 48 10.49 -17.70 24.50
CA PRO A 48 11.20 -16.93 23.49
C PRO A 48 10.88 -17.32 22.03
N GLU A 49 10.49 -18.59 21.79
CA GLU A 49 10.13 -19.02 20.44
C GLU A 49 8.75 -18.46 20.04
N VAL A 50 7.80 -18.48 20.97
CA VAL A 50 6.50 -17.83 20.79
C VAL A 50 6.68 -16.31 20.59
N ASP A 51 7.55 -15.66 21.37
CA ASP A 51 7.86 -14.22 21.20
C ASP A 51 8.36 -13.91 19.79
N LYS A 52 9.29 -14.73 19.30
CA LYS A 52 9.83 -14.59 17.93
C LYS A 52 8.73 -14.79 16.87
N GLN A 53 7.87 -15.77 17.03
CA GLN A 53 6.77 -16.01 16.08
C GLN A 53 5.76 -14.85 16.08
N ILE A 54 5.46 -14.29 17.26
CA ILE A 54 4.61 -13.10 17.38
C ILE A 54 5.26 -11.92 16.63
N LYS A 55 6.57 -11.67 16.81
CA LYS A 55 7.29 -10.60 16.12
C LYS A 55 7.22 -10.76 14.59
N LEU A 56 7.48 -11.96 14.07
CA LEU A 56 7.38 -12.24 12.62
C LEU A 56 5.97 -11.97 12.09
N ARG A 57 4.94 -12.40 12.82
CA ARG A 57 3.55 -12.10 12.45
C ARG A 57 3.27 -10.60 12.43
N LEU A 58 3.67 -9.88 13.49
CA LEU A 58 3.45 -8.44 13.61
C LEU A 58 4.22 -7.65 12.54
N GLU A 59 5.40 -8.12 12.17
CA GLU A 59 6.17 -7.59 11.05
C GLU A 59 5.41 -7.76 9.73
N GLY A 60 4.91 -8.98 9.45
CA GLY A 60 4.11 -9.26 8.26
C GLY A 60 2.80 -8.46 8.21
N GLU A 61 2.11 -8.29 9.35
CA GLU A 61 0.93 -7.42 9.46
C GLU A 61 1.29 -5.95 9.17
N SER A 62 2.45 -5.49 9.61
CA SER A 62 2.91 -4.12 9.38
C SER A 62 3.22 -3.87 7.90
N TYR A 63 3.90 -4.80 7.21
CA TYR A 63 4.08 -4.72 5.76
C TYR A 63 2.75 -4.72 5.01
N PHE A 64 1.81 -5.60 5.40
CA PHE A 64 0.47 -5.61 4.83
C PHE A 64 -0.26 -4.26 5.00
N LEU A 65 -0.24 -3.68 6.19
CA LEU A 65 -0.88 -2.39 6.48
C LEU A 65 -0.21 -1.24 5.74
N ARG A 66 1.13 -1.25 5.63
CA ARG A 66 1.88 -0.23 4.87
C ARG A 66 1.52 -0.29 3.39
N ALA A 67 1.50 -1.47 2.81
CA ALA A 67 1.06 -1.69 1.44
C ALA A 67 -0.39 -1.26 1.22
N TRP A 68 -1.28 -1.63 2.13
CA TRP A 68 -2.71 -1.29 2.04
C TRP A 68 -2.94 0.23 2.04
N TRP A 69 -2.29 0.97 2.96
CA TRP A 69 -2.42 2.42 3.01
C TRP A 69 -1.85 3.12 1.77
N HIS A 70 -0.69 2.66 1.28
CA HIS A 70 -0.14 3.18 0.01
C HIS A 70 -1.07 2.89 -1.16
N PHE A 71 -1.67 1.69 -1.23
CA PHE A 71 -2.63 1.37 -2.28
C PHE A 71 -3.91 2.21 -2.20
N GLU A 72 -4.45 2.44 -1.00
CA GLU A 72 -5.60 3.33 -0.81
C GLU A 72 -5.30 4.77 -1.29
N LEU A 73 -4.12 5.30 -0.94
CA LEU A 73 -3.67 6.60 -1.43
C LEU A 73 -3.48 6.60 -2.95
N LEU A 74 -2.85 5.56 -3.50
CA LEU A 74 -2.57 5.44 -4.93
C LEU A 74 -3.85 5.45 -5.76
N LYS A 75 -4.89 4.74 -5.32
CA LYS A 75 -6.22 4.73 -5.98
C LYS A 75 -6.85 6.12 -6.05
N MET A 76 -6.67 6.94 -5.03
CA MET A 76 -7.32 8.25 -4.90
C MET A 76 -6.52 9.38 -5.52
N TYR A 77 -5.20 9.31 -5.46
CA TYR A 77 -4.31 10.42 -5.78
C TYR A 77 -3.29 10.11 -6.86
N GLY A 78 -3.08 8.84 -7.21
CA GLY A 78 -2.25 8.43 -8.34
C GLY A 78 -2.94 8.67 -9.68
N GLY A 79 -2.18 8.63 -10.77
CA GLY A 79 -2.70 8.71 -12.12
C GLY A 79 -1.92 9.63 -13.05
N LYS A 80 -2.44 9.81 -14.25
CA LYS A 80 -1.76 10.61 -15.30
C LYS A 80 -1.71 12.10 -14.96
N ALA A 81 -0.51 12.66 -15.08
CA ALA A 81 -0.28 14.09 -15.03
C ALA A 81 -0.52 14.74 -16.41
N LYS A 82 -0.54 16.07 -16.47
CA LYS A 82 -0.76 16.82 -17.70
C LYS A 82 0.28 16.54 -18.81
N ASN A 83 1.47 16.10 -18.43
CA ASN A 83 2.55 15.74 -19.36
C ASN A 83 2.46 14.28 -19.85
N GLY A 84 1.37 13.57 -19.57
CA GLY A 84 1.16 12.20 -19.99
C GLY A 84 1.88 11.12 -19.16
N LYS A 85 2.63 11.52 -18.12
CA LYS A 85 3.30 10.57 -17.22
C LYS A 85 2.35 10.12 -16.11
N ALA A 86 2.33 8.84 -15.86
CA ALA A 86 1.60 8.26 -14.73
C ALA A 86 2.42 8.41 -13.45
N LEU A 87 1.92 9.22 -12.52
CA LEU A 87 2.56 9.52 -11.24
C LEU A 87 1.88 8.76 -10.10
N GLY A 88 2.71 8.24 -9.21
CA GLY A 88 2.29 7.64 -7.95
C GLY A 88 1.96 8.66 -6.86
N ILE A 89 2.31 8.31 -5.66
CA ILE A 89 2.18 9.14 -4.45
C ILE A 89 3.53 9.19 -3.73
N PRO A 90 3.82 10.18 -2.88
CA PRO A 90 5.00 10.15 -2.03
C PRO A 90 5.05 8.87 -1.20
N LEU A 91 6.20 8.20 -1.17
CA LEU A 91 6.38 6.97 -0.41
C LEU A 91 6.80 7.30 1.02
N ALA A 92 6.12 6.69 1.98
CA ALA A 92 6.49 6.70 3.40
C ALA A 92 7.13 5.34 3.72
N ASP A 93 8.42 5.20 3.46
CA ASP A 93 9.20 3.96 3.59
C ASP A 93 9.87 3.80 4.97
N HIS A 94 9.94 4.88 5.75
CA HIS A 94 10.51 4.95 7.09
C HIS A 94 9.70 5.88 8.01
N PHE A 95 10.02 5.88 9.30
CA PHE A 95 9.43 6.82 10.25
C PHE A 95 9.93 8.25 10.01
N ILE A 96 9.02 9.16 9.74
CA ILE A 96 9.33 10.58 9.52
C ILE A 96 9.12 11.34 10.82
N SER A 97 10.20 11.83 11.42
CA SER A 97 10.16 12.67 12.61
C SER A 97 9.66 14.09 12.30
N GLN A 98 9.27 14.84 13.34
CA GLN A 98 8.88 16.25 13.18
C GLN A 98 10.01 17.11 12.64
N ASP A 99 11.25 16.85 13.07
CA ASP A 99 12.43 17.58 12.62
C ASP A 99 12.73 17.30 11.15
N GLU A 100 12.60 16.06 10.73
CA GLU A 100 12.75 15.67 9.33
C GLU A 100 11.67 16.29 8.45
N ALA A 101 10.41 16.22 8.87
CA ALA A 101 9.30 16.84 8.16
C ALA A 101 9.47 18.36 8.01
N ALA A 102 10.10 19.03 8.98
CA ALA A 102 10.38 20.45 8.93
C ALA A 102 11.57 20.81 8.01
N GLN A 103 12.53 19.88 7.84
CA GLN A 103 13.74 20.11 7.04
C GLN A 103 13.57 19.69 5.57
N ASN A 104 12.80 18.64 5.31
CA ASN A 104 12.62 18.04 3.99
C ASN A 104 11.28 18.49 3.36
N GLY A 105 11.19 19.76 2.98
CA GLY A 105 9.94 20.37 2.49
C GLY A 105 9.34 19.80 1.19
N GLU A 106 9.99 18.84 0.51
CA GLU A 106 9.50 18.31 -0.76
C GLU A 106 9.44 16.79 -0.77
N PHE A 107 8.24 16.26 -0.57
CA PHE A 107 7.94 14.85 -0.84
C PHE A 107 7.57 14.68 -2.33
N LEU A 108 8.54 14.26 -3.13
CA LEU A 108 8.33 14.05 -4.56
C LEU A 108 7.45 12.83 -4.82
N ARG A 109 6.62 12.94 -5.84
CA ARG A 109 5.82 11.82 -6.33
C ARG A 109 6.66 10.97 -7.29
N PRO A 110 6.92 9.69 -6.99
CA PRO A 110 7.56 8.77 -7.94
C PRO A 110 6.60 8.45 -9.10
N THR A 111 7.07 7.63 -10.03
CA THR A 111 6.20 7.07 -11.07
C THR A 111 5.12 6.18 -10.44
N TYR A 112 4.00 6.01 -11.14
CA TYR A 112 2.95 5.08 -10.72
C TYR A 112 3.51 3.67 -10.52
N GLN A 113 4.36 3.21 -11.48
CA GLN A 113 5.00 1.90 -11.39
C GLN A 113 5.89 1.77 -10.15
N ALA A 114 6.74 2.75 -9.85
CA ALA A 114 7.59 2.69 -8.66
C ALA A 114 6.78 2.60 -7.35
N THR A 115 5.62 3.26 -7.29
CA THR A 115 4.71 3.10 -6.15
C THR A 115 4.11 1.70 -6.09
N VAL A 116 3.72 1.12 -7.23
CA VAL A 116 3.21 -0.25 -7.29
C VAL A 116 4.30 -1.25 -6.89
N ASP A 117 5.52 -1.07 -7.37
CA ASP A 117 6.66 -1.94 -7.01
C ASP A 117 6.93 -1.93 -5.51
N PHE A 118 6.85 -0.77 -4.87
CA PHE A 118 6.96 -0.65 -3.42
C PHE A 118 5.83 -1.41 -2.69
N ILE A 119 4.57 -1.24 -3.12
CA ILE A 119 3.41 -1.94 -2.58
C ILE A 119 3.58 -3.47 -2.73
N VAL A 120 4.01 -3.92 -3.90
CA VAL A 120 4.22 -5.34 -4.21
C VAL A 120 5.31 -5.93 -3.33
N ASN A 121 6.44 -5.22 -3.16
CA ASN A 121 7.52 -5.66 -2.28
C ASN A 121 7.07 -5.83 -0.82
N ASP A 122 6.31 -4.89 -0.28
CA ASP A 122 5.74 -5.02 1.07
C ASP A 122 4.78 -6.21 1.17
N LEU A 123 3.97 -6.46 0.13
CA LEU A 123 3.04 -7.59 0.12
C LEU A 123 3.76 -8.93 -0.02
N ASP A 124 4.88 -8.99 -0.72
CA ASP A 124 5.73 -10.20 -0.79
C ASP A 124 6.34 -10.51 0.58
N ASN A 125 6.87 -9.50 1.29
CA ASN A 125 7.33 -9.66 2.66
C ASN A 125 6.17 -10.11 3.59
N ALA A 126 4.99 -9.54 3.45
CA ALA A 126 3.82 -9.96 4.22
C ALA A 126 3.41 -11.41 3.92
N ILE A 127 3.47 -11.85 2.65
CA ILE A 127 3.16 -13.23 2.24
C ILE A 127 4.16 -14.23 2.86
N GLU A 128 5.42 -13.87 3.00
CA GLU A 128 6.41 -14.73 3.65
C GLU A 128 6.13 -14.91 5.15
N LEU A 129 5.79 -13.83 5.84
CA LEU A 129 5.74 -13.77 7.29
C LEU A 129 4.37 -14.15 7.89
N LEU A 130 3.27 -13.89 7.17
CA LEU A 130 1.92 -14.09 7.68
C LEU A 130 1.51 -15.57 7.69
N PRO A 131 0.61 -15.99 8.62
CA PRO A 131 0.02 -17.32 8.58
C PRO A 131 -0.98 -17.46 7.41
N ASN A 132 -1.20 -18.71 6.98
CA ASN A 132 -2.23 -19.01 6.00
C ASN A 132 -3.65 -18.74 6.53
N VAL A 133 -3.88 -19.10 7.80
CA VAL A 133 -5.18 -19.05 8.47
C VAL A 133 -4.98 -18.97 9.97
N TYR A 134 -5.91 -18.34 10.67
CA TYR A 134 -6.03 -18.39 12.12
C TYR A 134 -7.08 -19.41 12.49
N GLN A 135 -6.69 -20.52 13.16
CA GLN A 135 -7.59 -21.61 13.54
C GLN A 135 -7.11 -22.37 14.77
N GLY A 136 -8.05 -23.04 15.46
CA GLY A 136 -7.75 -23.80 16.68
C GLY A 136 -7.80 -22.95 17.94
N ASP A 137 -7.34 -23.52 19.05
CA ASP A 137 -7.46 -22.95 20.40
C ASP A 137 -6.18 -22.23 20.86
N ASP A 138 -5.17 -22.10 20.00
CA ASP A 138 -3.97 -21.35 20.30
C ASP A 138 -4.30 -19.87 20.54
N LEU A 139 -3.74 -19.27 21.59
CA LEU A 139 -4.05 -17.89 21.97
C LEU A 139 -3.46 -16.87 20.99
N GLU A 140 -2.32 -17.20 20.39
CA GLU A 140 -1.54 -16.28 19.54
C GLU A 140 -1.85 -16.45 18.05
N PHE A 141 -2.23 -17.66 17.62
CA PHE A 141 -2.45 -18.01 16.21
C PHE A 141 -3.79 -18.68 15.92
N GLY A 142 -4.63 -18.86 16.95
CA GLY A 142 -5.93 -19.53 16.86
C GLY A 142 -7.11 -18.62 16.49
N ASN A 143 -8.31 -19.13 16.77
CA ASN A 143 -9.58 -18.50 16.41
C ASN A 143 -9.79 -17.09 16.99
N THR A 144 -9.14 -16.77 18.12
CA THR A 144 -9.19 -15.45 18.76
C THR A 144 -8.54 -14.35 17.89
N GLN A 145 -7.71 -14.74 16.94
CA GLN A 145 -6.97 -13.84 16.04
C GLN A 145 -7.65 -13.67 14.66
N ILE A 146 -8.82 -14.27 14.45
CA ILE A 146 -9.60 -14.11 13.20
C ILE A 146 -9.90 -12.61 12.94
N GLY A 147 -9.64 -12.18 11.71
CA GLY A 147 -9.77 -10.77 11.30
C GLY A 147 -8.43 -10.06 11.09
N ARG A 148 -7.31 -10.66 11.53
CA ARG A 148 -5.96 -10.20 11.20
C ARG A 148 -5.59 -10.55 9.76
N ALA A 149 -4.56 -9.89 9.23
CA ALA A 149 -4.05 -10.17 7.89
C ALA A 149 -3.52 -11.61 7.77
N THR A 150 -3.75 -12.22 6.61
CA THR A 150 -3.28 -13.56 6.25
C THR A 150 -2.51 -13.51 4.94
N LYS A 151 -1.76 -14.58 4.61
CA LYS A 151 -1.11 -14.74 3.30
C LYS A 151 -2.09 -14.53 2.14
N ALA A 152 -3.28 -15.11 2.25
CA ALA A 152 -4.31 -14.97 1.21
C ALA A 152 -4.77 -13.52 1.05
N ALA A 153 -4.96 -12.78 2.15
CA ALA A 153 -5.31 -11.37 2.10
C ALA A 153 -4.23 -10.53 1.41
N ALA A 154 -2.95 -10.79 1.72
CA ALA A 154 -1.82 -10.11 1.08
C ALA A 154 -1.72 -10.43 -0.41
N ALA A 155 -1.88 -11.70 -0.81
CA ALA A 155 -1.86 -12.12 -2.21
C ALA A 155 -3.02 -11.49 -3.02
N VAL A 156 -4.21 -11.43 -2.47
CA VAL A 156 -5.36 -10.77 -3.12
C VAL A 156 -5.12 -9.26 -3.28
N LEU A 157 -4.55 -8.60 -2.28
CA LEU A 157 -4.22 -7.18 -2.38
C LEU A 157 -3.12 -6.93 -3.42
N LYS A 158 -2.11 -7.82 -3.51
CA LYS A 158 -1.06 -7.77 -4.52
C LYS A 158 -1.64 -7.86 -5.93
N SER A 159 -2.45 -8.89 -6.22
CA SER A 159 -3.12 -9.03 -7.52
C SER A 159 -3.96 -7.80 -7.85
N ARG A 160 -4.64 -7.22 -6.87
CA ARG A 160 -5.43 -6.01 -7.09
C ARG A 160 -4.55 -4.79 -7.43
N ALA A 161 -3.43 -4.60 -6.77
CA ALA A 161 -2.50 -3.51 -7.07
C ALA A 161 -1.90 -3.64 -8.49
N LEU A 162 -1.52 -4.86 -8.87
CA LEU A 162 -1.02 -5.17 -10.21
C LEU A 162 -2.10 -4.93 -11.28
N LEU A 163 -3.34 -5.36 -11.04
CA LEU A 163 -4.48 -5.12 -11.93
C LEU A 163 -4.72 -3.62 -12.20
N TYR A 164 -4.64 -2.80 -11.15
CA TYR A 164 -4.74 -1.34 -11.32
C TYR A 164 -3.58 -0.78 -12.14
N SER A 165 -2.35 -1.27 -11.92
CA SER A 165 -1.16 -0.87 -12.68
C SER A 165 -1.26 -1.27 -14.16
N ALA A 166 -1.87 -2.41 -14.48
CA ALA A 166 -2.07 -2.87 -15.85
C ALA A 166 -3.16 -2.07 -16.60
N SER A 167 -4.03 -1.35 -15.88
CA SER A 167 -5.07 -0.52 -16.52
C SER A 167 -4.47 0.55 -17.45
N PRO A 168 -5.00 0.71 -18.68
CA PRO A 168 -4.53 1.74 -19.62
C PRO A 168 -4.51 3.16 -19.05
N ALA A 169 -5.42 3.47 -18.14
CA ALA A 169 -5.53 4.78 -17.52
C ALA A 169 -4.36 5.11 -16.57
N MET A 170 -3.64 4.07 -16.08
CA MET A 170 -2.55 4.20 -15.11
C MET A 170 -1.18 3.97 -15.73
N GLN A 171 -1.09 3.92 -17.06
CA GLN A 171 0.16 3.78 -17.80
C GLN A 171 0.53 5.10 -18.48
N ASP A 172 1.80 5.32 -18.73
CA ASP A 172 2.30 6.51 -19.43
C ASP A 172 1.70 6.62 -20.85
N ASP A 173 1.60 7.85 -21.38
CA ASP A 173 1.04 8.09 -22.71
C ASP A 173 1.88 7.52 -23.87
N ASP A 174 3.11 7.13 -23.61
CA ASP A 174 3.95 6.39 -24.57
C ASP A 174 3.68 4.87 -24.56
N VAL A 175 2.93 4.38 -23.60
CA VAL A 175 2.49 2.98 -23.53
C VAL A 175 1.03 2.84 -23.96
N THR A 176 0.15 3.65 -23.40
CA THR A 176 -1.28 3.67 -23.73
C THR A 176 -1.82 5.10 -23.77
N LYS A 177 -2.53 5.45 -24.81
CA LYS A 177 -3.16 6.75 -24.98
C LYS A 177 -4.68 6.64 -24.91
N ILE A 178 -5.29 7.36 -23.98
CA ILE A 178 -6.75 7.44 -23.87
C ILE A 178 -7.27 8.35 -24.99
N THR A 179 -8.13 7.84 -25.84
CA THR A 179 -8.69 8.55 -27.01
C THR A 179 -10.17 8.93 -26.82
N GLY A 180 -10.84 8.38 -25.81
CA GLY A 180 -12.23 8.68 -25.51
C GLY A 180 -12.72 7.91 -24.28
N MET A 181 -14.01 8.02 -23.98
CA MET A 181 -14.61 7.29 -22.86
C MET A 181 -14.60 5.78 -23.16
N GLY A 182 -13.78 5.05 -22.42
CA GLY A 182 -13.59 3.61 -22.59
C GLY A 182 -12.77 3.21 -23.82
N GLN A 183 -12.18 4.19 -24.54
CA GLN A 183 -11.34 3.96 -25.73
C GLN A 183 -9.90 4.34 -25.46
N PHE A 184 -8.98 3.51 -25.94
CA PHE A 184 -7.54 3.76 -25.84
C PHE A 184 -6.78 3.09 -26.99
N GLU A 185 -5.59 3.59 -27.25
CA GLU A 185 -4.62 3.01 -28.19
C GLU A 185 -3.46 2.40 -27.40
N ILE A 186 -2.95 1.27 -27.83
CA ILE A 186 -1.72 0.66 -27.29
C ILE A 186 -0.57 1.10 -28.18
N LEU A 187 0.31 1.94 -27.64
CA LEU A 187 1.48 2.48 -28.34
C LEU A 187 2.73 1.62 -28.12
N ASN A 188 2.83 0.95 -26.98
CA ASN A 188 3.91 -0.01 -26.66
C ASN A 188 3.31 -1.36 -26.23
N PRO A 189 3.03 -2.27 -27.18
CA PRO A 189 2.42 -3.57 -26.87
C PRO A 189 3.25 -4.44 -25.91
N THR A 190 4.59 -4.39 -26.01
CA THR A 190 5.48 -5.19 -25.16
C THR A 190 5.34 -4.80 -23.68
N VAL A 191 5.43 -3.51 -23.37
CA VAL A 191 5.26 -3.03 -22.00
C VAL A 191 3.84 -3.25 -21.51
N TYR A 192 2.85 -3.00 -22.35
CA TYR A 192 1.44 -3.22 -22.02
C TYR A 192 1.16 -4.67 -21.64
N GLN A 193 1.63 -5.63 -22.47
CA GLN A 193 1.43 -7.06 -22.24
C GLN A 193 2.14 -7.53 -20.97
N ALA A 194 3.39 -7.11 -20.75
CA ALA A 194 4.16 -7.50 -19.57
C ALA A 194 3.46 -7.13 -18.25
N LYS A 195 2.73 -6.02 -18.22
CA LYS A 195 1.95 -5.63 -17.03
C LYS A 195 0.75 -6.55 -16.76
N TRP A 196 0.11 -7.05 -17.80
CA TRP A 196 -0.99 -8.02 -17.67
C TRP A 196 -0.51 -9.42 -17.32
N GLU A 197 0.69 -9.80 -17.76
CA GLU A 197 1.32 -11.06 -17.38
C GLU A 197 1.76 -11.09 -15.90
N ALA A 198 1.96 -9.93 -15.29
CA ALA A 198 2.31 -9.81 -13.88
C ALA A 198 1.11 -9.89 -12.92
N VAL A 199 -0.12 -9.78 -13.42
CA VAL A 199 -1.36 -9.81 -12.61
C VAL A 199 -1.67 -11.21 -12.12
#